data_54b38d5c71c1a65ba2c70bad19049c69
#
_entry.id   54b38d5c71c1a65ba2c70bad19049c69
#
_cell.length_a   1.000
_cell.length_b   1.000
_cell.length_c   1.000
_cell.angle_alpha   90.00
_cell.angle_beta   90.00
_cell.angle_gamma   90.00
#
_symmetry.space_group_name_H-M   'P 1'
#
loop_
_entity.id
_entity.type
_entity.pdbx_description
1 polymer ?
#
loop_
_entity_poly.entity_id
_entity_poly.type
_entity_poly.pdbx_seq_one_letter_code
_entity_poly.pdbx_strand_id
1 'polypeptide(L)'
;AGLPVAETQAGKGSLAWTHPNALGSVGVTGSSSANAAASESDLIIGIGTRLADFTTGSRSLFPDRRLFQINLQPFDAHKHGAEPVVGDARVVIETLIEDLSGWRAPNADSHHAAVAEWNVAVEAATASGPGQTLPSDAQVIGAVQRAMGEDAVVVCAAGGLPGELHKLWRTVRPGGYHLEYGFSCMGYEIA
;
A
#
# COMPACT_ATOMS: atom_id res chain seq x y z
N ALA A 1 -9.94 13.39 9.59
CA ALA A 1 -8.63 14.06 9.42
C ALA A 1 -8.25 14.23 7.93
N GLY A 2 -8.73 13.38 7.01
CA GLY A 2 -8.42 13.48 5.57
C GLY A 2 -6.96 13.14 5.23
N LEU A 3 -6.29 12.36 6.07
CA LEU A 3 -4.92 11.93 5.80
C LEU A 3 -4.90 10.88 4.66
N PRO A 4 -4.02 11.05 3.66
CA PRO A 4 -3.82 10.04 2.65
C PRO A 4 -3.16 8.78 3.24
N VAL A 5 -3.55 7.61 2.74
CA VAL A 5 -3.10 6.32 3.24
C VAL A 5 -2.48 5.50 2.13
N ALA A 6 -1.22 5.11 2.31
CA ALA A 6 -0.52 4.18 1.45
C ALA A 6 -0.39 2.82 2.13
N GLU A 7 -0.41 1.76 1.36
CA GLU A 7 -0.35 0.39 1.86
C GLU A 7 1.01 -0.23 1.54
N THR A 8 1.64 -0.81 2.56
CA THR A 8 2.84 -1.63 2.35
C THR A 8 2.44 -2.97 1.72
N GLN A 9 3.42 -3.80 1.34
CA GLN A 9 3.13 -5.09 0.70
C GLN A 9 2.17 -5.97 1.51
N ALA A 10 2.48 -6.24 2.77
CA ALA A 10 1.61 -7.02 3.65
C ALA A 10 0.42 -6.21 4.18
N GLY A 11 0.46 -4.89 4.08
CA GLY A 11 -0.64 -4.00 4.45
C GLY A 11 -1.69 -3.81 3.36
N LYS A 12 -1.44 -4.29 2.14
CA LYS A 12 -2.38 -4.17 1.02
C LYS A 12 -3.70 -4.86 1.36
N GLY A 13 -4.79 -4.15 1.08
CA GLY A 13 -6.13 -4.57 1.46
C GLY A 13 -6.54 -4.11 2.87
N SER A 14 -5.82 -3.16 3.47
CA SER A 14 -6.28 -2.47 4.68
C SER A 14 -7.42 -1.51 4.38
N LEU A 15 -7.44 -0.93 3.19
CA LEU A 15 -8.50 -0.07 2.67
C LEU A 15 -9.04 -0.62 1.34
N ALA A 16 -10.31 -0.32 1.05
CA ALA A 16 -10.81 -0.49 -0.31
C ALA A 16 -10.11 0.52 -1.25
N TRP A 17 -9.76 0.10 -2.46
CA TRP A 17 -9.09 0.96 -3.44
C TRP A 17 -9.92 2.20 -3.82
N THR A 18 -11.25 2.13 -3.64
CA THR A 18 -12.19 3.23 -3.88
C THR A 18 -12.28 4.23 -2.74
N HIS A 19 -11.60 3.97 -1.61
CA HIS A 19 -11.62 4.91 -0.49
C HIS A 19 -10.96 6.24 -0.90
N PRO A 20 -11.57 7.40 -0.62
CA PRO A 20 -11.07 8.69 -1.13
C PRO A 20 -9.64 9.01 -0.71
N ASN A 21 -9.18 8.49 0.41
CA ASN A 21 -7.82 8.71 0.91
C ASN A 21 -6.84 7.58 0.54
N ALA A 22 -7.26 6.57 -0.24
CA ALA A 22 -6.37 5.49 -0.65
C ALA A 22 -5.42 5.96 -1.76
N LEU A 23 -4.12 5.88 -1.50
CA LEU A 23 -3.05 6.20 -2.45
C LEU A 23 -2.62 4.99 -3.29
N GLY A 24 -2.97 3.79 -2.86
CA GLY A 24 -2.42 2.54 -3.37
C GLY A 24 -1.17 2.10 -2.62
N SER A 25 -0.40 1.25 -3.25
CA SER A 25 0.76 0.60 -2.63
C SER A 25 2.00 1.48 -2.63
N VAL A 26 2.77 1.49 -1.54
CA VAL A 26 4.05 2.21 -1.42
C VAL A 26 5.25 1.26 -1.48
N GLY A 27 6.33 1.70 -2.06
CA GLY A 27 7.60 0.96 -2.11
C GLY A 27 8.12 0.71 -3.52
N VAL A 28 9.07 -0.21 -3.64
CA VAL A 28 9.71 -0.58 -4.92
C VAL A 28 8.70 -1.05 -5.95
N THR A 29 7.70 -1.81 -5.51
CA THR A 29 6.57 -2.26 -6.34
C THR A 29 5.30 -1.44 -6.04
N GLY A 30 5.48 -0.16 -5.70
CA GLY A 30 4.39 0.74 -5.37
C GLY A 30 3.78 1.47 -6.56
N SER A 31 2.69 2.18 -6.30
CA SER A 31 2.06 3.10 -7.24
C SER A 31 2.83 4.42 -7.32
N SER A 32 2.75 5.11 -8.46
CA SER A 32 3.33 6.45 -8.59
C SER A 32 2.70 7.44 -7.61
N SER A 33 1.38 7.36 -7.40
CA SER A 33 0.64 8.20 -6.47
C SER A 33 1.11 8.06 -5.02
N ALA A 34 1.27 6.82 -4.52
CA ALA A 34 1.72 6.57 -3.16
C ALA A 34 3.20 6.96 -2.96
N ASN A 35 4.05 6.64 -3.93
CA ASN A 35 5.47 6.96 -3.85
C ASN A 35 5.72 8.48 -3.93
N ALA A 36 5.00 9.20 -4.79
CA ALA A 36 5.06 10.65 -4.85
C ALA A 36 4.62 11.28 -3.52
N ALA A 37 3.45 10.88 -3.01
CA ALA A 37 2.95 11.39 -1.72
C ALA A 37 3.91 11.11 -0.57
N ALA A 38 4.54 9.93 -0.52
CA ALA A 38 5.53 9.60 0.50
C ALA A 38 6.78 10.49 0.40
N SER A 39 7.27 10.75 -0.83
CA SER A 39 8.45 11.58 -1.06
C SER A 39 8.22 13.08 -0.81
N GLU A 40 6.99 13.55 -0.95
CA GLU A 40 6.60 14.96 -0.78
C GLU A 40 6.08 15.29 0.63
N SER A 41 5.76 14.26 1.43
CA SER A 41 5.23 14.45 2.78
C SER A 41 6.26 15.09 3.72
N ASP A 42 5.80 15.85 4.69
CA ASP A 42 6.61 16.39 5.81
C ASP A 42 6.71 15.41 6.97
N LEU A 43 5.72 14.53 7.11
CA LEU A 43 5.64 13.50 8.14
C LEU A 43 5.10 12.19 7.55
N ILE A 44 5.74 11.08 7.89
CA ILE A 44 5.25 9.73 7.61
C ILE A 44 4.87 9.06 8.93
N ILE A 45 3.66 8.56 9.00
CA ILE A 45 3.17 7.77 10.13
C ILE A 45 3.14 6.29 9.70
N GLY A 46 4.07 5.51 10.20
CA GLY A 46 4.10 4.06 10.01
C GLY A 46 3.23 3.37 11.07
N ILE A 47 2.29 2.53 10.64
CA ILE A 47 1.38 1.82 11.54
C ILE A 47 1.54 0.32 11.31
N GLY A 48 2.06 -0.41 12.31
CA GLY A 48 2.23 -1.85 12.26
C GLY A 48 3.20 -2.35 11.18
N THR A 49 3.99 -1.45 10.59
CA THR A 49 4.94 -1.79 9.53
C THR A 49 6.37 -1.90 10.06
N ARG A 50 7.18 -2.74 9.42
CA ARG A 50 8.62 -2.84 9.70
C ARG A 50 9.46 -1.87 8.88
N LEU A 51 8.88 -1.09 7.99
CA LEU A 51 9.60 -0.22 7.03
C LEU A 51 10.83 -0.93 6.42
N ALA A 52 10.57 -2.12 5.85
CA ALA A 52 11.60 -2.92 5.21
C ALA A 52 12.09 -2.27 3.90
N ASP A 53 13.19 -2.76 3.34
CA ASP A 53 13.82 -2.20 2.16
C ASP A 53 12.88 -2.04 0.97
N PHE A 54 12.04 -3.02 0.71
CA PHE A 54 11.06 -2.93 -0.37
C PHE A 54 10.01 -1.84 -0.15
N THR A 55 9.63 -1.56 1.10
CA THR A 55 8.68 -0.49 1.43
C THR A 55 9.32 0.89 1.31
N THR A 56 10.60 1.00 1.65
CA THR A 56 11.30 2.29 1.69
C THR A 56 12.15 2.57 0.44
N GLY A 57 12.20 1.63 -0.51
CA GLY A 57 13.16 1.68 -1.62
C GLY A 57 14.60 1.76 -1.12
N SER A 58 14.95 0.92 -0.15
CA SER A 58 16.24 0.98 0.57
C SER A 58 16.52 2.38 1.14
N ARG A 59 15.49 3.01 1.70
CA ARG A 59 15.48 4.37 2.29
C ARG A 59 15.61 5.52 1.26
N SER A 60 15.44 5.24 -0.02
CA SER A 60 15.53 6.29 -1.05
C SER A 60 14.22 7.06 -1.27
N LEU A 61 13.06 6.49 -0.92
CA LEU A 61 11.76 7.12 -1.19
C LEU A 61 11.49 8.34 -0.31
N PHE A 62 11.93 8.31 0.95
CA PHE A 62 11.71 9.41 1.90
C PHE A 62 12.88 9.54 2.90
N PRO A 63 14.11 9.78 2.40
CA PRO A 63 15.34 9.66 3.20
C PRO A 63 15.39 10.57 4.43
N ASP A 64 14.87 11.79 4.33
CA ASP A 64 15.01 12.84 5.34
C ASP A 64 13.65 13.26 5.94
N ARG A 65 12.64 12.43 5.82
CA ARG A 65 11.31 12.74 6.36
C ARG A 65 11.21 12.39 7.83
N ARG A 66 10.45 13.18 8.57
CA ARG A 66 10.07 12.81 9.94
C ARG A 66 9.26 11.52 9.90
N LEU A 67 9.64 10.58 10.73
CA LEU A 67 8.96 9.31 10.90
C LEU A 67 8.36 9.24 12.30
N PHE A 68 7.10 8.93 12.37
CA PHE A 68 6.39 8.55 13.58
C PHE A 68 5.93 7.12 13.41
N GLN A 69 6.29 6.23 14.33
CA GLN A 69 6.04 4.81 14.12
C GLN A 69 5.30 4.16 15.27
N ILE A 70 4.13 3.64 15.00
CA ILE A 70 3.29 2.89 15.93
C ILE A 70 3.55 1.41 15.67
N ASN A 71 4.13 0.70 16.64
CA ASN A 71 4.41 -0.72 16.49
C ASN A 71 4.42 -1.42 17.86
N LEU A 72 3.96 -2.68 17.90
CA LEU A 72 4.08 -3.52 19.10
C LEU A 72 5.54 -3.90 19.40
N GLN A 73 6.38 -4.00 18.36
CA GLN A 73 7.78 -4.35 18.51
C GLN A 73 8.64 -3.09 18.68
N PRO A 74 9.29 -2.91 19.86
CA PRO A 74 10.13 -1.74 20.09
C PRO A 74 11.24 -1.58 19.05
N PHE A 75 11.85 -2.68 18.60
CA PHE A 75 12.88 -2.64 17.56
C PHE A 75 12.38 -2.00 16.27
N ASP A 76 11.20 -2.41 15.80
CA ASP A 76 10.62 -1.86 14.59
C ASP A 76 10.12 -0.42 14.81
N ALA A 77 9.60 -0.09 15.98
CA ALA A 77 9.14 1.26 16.30
C ALA A 77 10.28 2.31 16.25
N HIS A 78 11.51 1.93 16.61
CA HIS A 78 12.68 2.83 16.60
C HIS A 78 13.45 2.84 15.27
N LYS A 79 13.04 2.06 14.28
CA LYS A 79 13.76 1.97 13.00
C LYS A 79 13.86 3.32 12.30
N HIS A 80 14.98 3.49 11.60
CA HIS A 80 15.27 4.66 10.78
C HIS A 80 15.23 6.00 11.52
N GLY A 81 15.39 5.99 12.85
CA GLY A 81 15.33 7.20 13.67
C GLY A 81 13.90 7.74 13.85
N ALA A 82 12.90 6.89 13.72
CA ALA A 82 11.52 7.28 13.95
C ALA A 82 11.23 7.69 15.39
N GLU A 83 10.28 8.58 15.59
CA GLU A 83 9.66 8.85 16.89
C GLU A 83 8.72 7.68 17.22
N PRO A 84 9.03 6.85 18.24
CA PRO A 84 8.32 5.60 18.45
C PRO A 84 7.11 5.76 19.35
N VAL A 85 6.04 5.05 19.00
CA VAL A 85 4.95 4.71 19.92
C VAL A 85 4.86 3.19 20.00
N VAL A 86 5.37 2.63 21.11
CA VAL A 86 5.31 1.19 21.34
C VAL A 86 3.97 0.84 21.95
N GLY A 87 3.09 0.23 21.16
CA GLY A 87 1.73 -0.10 21.58
C GLY A 87 0.91 -0.78 20.52
N ASP A 88 -0.27 -1.22 20.91
CA ASP A 88 -1.25 -1.77 20.00
C ASP A 88 -1.77 -0.69 19.04
N ALA A 89 -1.71 -0.97 17.74
CA ALA A 89 -2.08 0.00 16.70
C ALA A 89 -3.55 0.44 16.82
N ARG A 90 -4.45 -0.46 17.20
CA ARG A 90 -5.86 -0.14 17.33
C ARG A 90 -6.09 0.87 18.47
N VAL A 91 -5.50 0.59 19.63
CA VAL A 91 -5.63 1.47 20.80
C VAL A 91 -5.07 2.86 20.51
N VAL A 92 -3.90 2.92 19.86
CA VAL A 92 -3.27 4.21 19.51
C VAL A 92 -4.11 4.96 18.48
N ILE A 93 -4.66 4.28 17.47
CA ILE A 93 -5.52 4.92 16.46
C ILE A 93 -6.81 5.43 17.10
N GLU A 94 -7.45 4.67 17.99
CA GLU A 94 -8.64 5.11 18.72
C GLU A 94 -8.37 6.40 19.52
N THR A 95 -7.24 6.49 20.22
CA THR A 95 -6.80 7.70 20.91
C THR A 95 -6.56 8.87 19.94
N LEU A 96 -5.86 8.62 18.82
CA LEU A 96 -5.62 9.64 17.81
C LEU A 96 -6.91 10.17 17.16
N ILE A 97 -7.93 9.33 17.00
CA ILE A 97 -9.24 9.77 16.49
C ILE A 97 -9.89 10.77 17.44
N GLU A 98 -9.80 10.52 18.74
CA GLU A 98 -10.32 11.43 19.78
C GLU A 98 -9.53 12.74 19.80
N ASP A 99 -8.20 12.67 19.85
CA ASP A 99 -7.31 13.83 19.94
C ASP A 99 -7.37 14.72 18.70
N LEU A 100 -7.55 14.12 17.51
CA LEU A 100 -7.65 14.82 16.24
C LEU A 100 -9.10 15.14 15.85
N SER A 101 -10.03 15.05 16.78
CA SER A 101 -11.43 15.38 16.49
C SER A 101 -11.57 16.83 15.99
N GLY A 102 -12.19 16.97 14.81
CA GLY A 102 -12.36 18.26 14.14
C GLY A 102 -11.13 18.79 13.40
N TRP A 103 -9.96 18.17 13.54
CA TRP A 103 -8.78 18.52 12.74
C TRP A 103 -8.84 17.90 11.34
N ARG A 104 -8.39 18.65 10.33
CA ARG A 104 -8.25 18.19 8.96
C ARG A 104 -6.86 18.58 8.42
N ALA A 105 -6.25 17.67 7.69
CA ALA A 105 -4.98 17.94 7.03
C ALA A 105 -5.11 19.13 6.06
N PRO A 106 -4.17 20.09 6.06
CA PRO A 106 -4.24 21.28 5.19
C PRO A 106 -4.38 20.94 3.69
N ASN A 107 -3.71 19.88 3.25
CA ASN A 107 -3.66 19.43 1.86
C ASN A 107 -4.37 18.07 1.67
N ALA A 108 -5.46 17.83 2.39
CA ALA A 108 -6.15 16.54 2.41
C ALA A 108 -6.54 16.01 1.02
N ASP A 109 -6.81 16.89 0.06
CA ASP A 109 -7.29 16.53 -1.27
C ASP A 109 -6.20 16.63 -2.37
N SER A 110 -4.96 17.00 -2.02
CA SER A 110 -3.88 17.25 -2.98
C SER A 110 -3.46 16.01 -3.79
N HIS A 111 -3.69 14.83 -3.25
CA HIS A 111 -3.32 13.54 -3.86
C HIS A 111 -4.33 13.02 -4.89
N HIS A 112 -5.55 13.57 -4.94
CA HIS A 112 -6.63 13.00 -5.77
C HIS A 112 -6.29 12.98 -7.26
N ALA A 113 -5.62 14.01 -7.78
CA ALA A 113 -5.22 14.06 -9.18
C ALA A 113 -4.20 12.94 -9.52
N ALA A 114 -3.19 12.74 -8.68
CA ALA A 114 -2.18 11.69 -8.87
C ALA A 114 -2.80 10.28 -8.77
N VAL A 115 -3.76 10.09 -7.88
CA VAL A 115 -4.51 8.81 -7.77
C VAL A 115 -5.36 8.58 -9.02
N ALA A 116 -6.03 9.60 -9.53
CA ALA A 116 -6.82 9.49 -10.75
C ALA A 116 -5.94 9.14 -11.97
N GLU A 117 -4.80 9.79 -12.12
CA GLU A 117 -3.82 9.51 -13.17
C GLU A 117 -3.28 8.07 -13.05
N TRP A 118 -2.93 7.64 -11.84
CA TRP A 118 -2.50 6.27 -11.59
C TRP A 118 -3.59 5.26 -11.96
N ASN A 119 -4.83 5.52 -11.63
CA ASN A 119 -5.94 4.64 -11.98
C ASN A 119 -6.14 4.50 -13.50
N VAL A 120 -5.93 5.57 -14.26
CA VAL A 120 -5.94 5.52 -15.75
C VAL A 120 -4.79 4.65 -16.26
N ALA A 121 -3.59 4.78 -15.68
CA ALA A 121 -2.45 3.95 -16.04
C ALA A 121 -2.69 2.46 -15.75
N VAL A 122 -3.30 2.13 -14.61
CA VAL A 122 -3.68 0.74 -14.26
C VAL A 122 -4.70 0.19 -15.25
N GLU A 123 -5.74 0.95 -15.60
CA GLU A 123 -6.73 0.52 -16.60
C GLU A 123 -6.06 0.20 -17.94
N ALA A 124 -5.18 1.08 -18.41
CA ALA A 124 -4.47 0.88 -19.66
C ALA A 124 -3.55 -0.35 -19.62
N ALA A 125 -2.81 -0.54 -18.52
CA ALA A 125 -1.87 -1.67 -18.38
C ALA A 125 -2.60 -3.02 -18.29
N THR A 126 -3.76 -3.05 -17.63
CA THR A 126 -4.53 -4.27 -17.38
C THR A 126 -5.55 -4.60 -18.48
N ALA A 127 -5.74 -3.71 -19.46
CA ALA A 127 -6.63 -3.92 -20.58
C ALA A 127 -6.20 -5.08 -21.47
N SER A 128 -7.17 -5.78 -22.05
CA SER A 128 -6.89 -6.80 -23.07
C SER A 128 -6.39 -6.14 -24.35
N GLY A 129 -5.21 -6.53 -24.81
CA GLY A 129 -4.64 -6.00 -26.06
C GLY A 129 -4.94 -6.89 -27.27
N PRO A 130 -5.20 -6.33 -28.45
CA PRO A 130 -5.31 -7.11 -29.68
C PRO A 130 -3.94 -7.57 -30.17
N GLY A 131 -3.85 -8.80 -30.65
CA GLY A 131 -2.72 -9.26 -31.47
C GLY A 131 -1.45 -9.68 -30.76
N GLN A 132 -1.44 -9.83 -29.43
CA GLN A 132 -0.30 -10.40 -28.70
C GLN A 132 -0.39 -11.93 -28.65
N THR A 133 0.76 -12.58 -28.86
CA THR A 133 0.83 -14.05 -28.79
C THR A 133 0.70 -14.55 -27.34
N LEU A 134 1.21 -13.79 -26.38
CA LEU A 134 1.13 -14.06 -24.93
C LEU A 134 0.75 -12.77 -24.20
N PRO A 135 -0.12 -12.83 -23.17
CA PRO A 135 -0.45 -11.68 -22.34
C PRO A 135 0.74 -11.29 -21.44
N SER A 136 0.83 -10.01 -21.08
CA SER A 136 1.71 -9.55 -20.01
C SER A 136 1.14 -9.91 -18.64
N ASP A 137 1.97 -9.86 -17.59
CA ASP A 137 1.55 -10.07 -16.20
C ASP A 137 0.39 -9.12 -15.82
N ALA A 138 0.49 -7.85 -16.22
CA ALA A 138 -0.56 -6.87 -15.98
C ALA A 138 -1.90 -7.26 -16.64
N GLN A 139 -1.87 -7.77 -17.87
CA GLN A 139 -3.06 -8.22 -18.58
C GLN A 139 -3.68 -9.47 -17.96
N VAL A 140 -2.85 -10.40 -17.46
CA VAL A 140 -3.33 -11.57 -16.71
C VAL A 140 -4.01 -11.12 -15.41
N ILE A 141 -3.38 -10.23 -14.64
CA ILE A 141 -3.95 -9.65 -13.42
C ILE A 141 -5.30 -8.99 -13.72
N GLY A 142 -5.37 -8.17 -14.76
CA GLY A 142 -6.61 -7.51 -15.16
C GLY A 142 -7.69 -8.49 -15.57
N ALA A 143 -7.36 -9.54 -16.32
CA ALA A 143 -8.32 -10.58 -16.73
C ALA A 143 -8.87 -11.33 -15.50
N VAL A 144 -8.00 -11.72 -14.56
CA VAL A 144 -8.41 -12.39 -13.33
C VAL A 144 -9.30 -11.48 -12.50
N GLN A 145 -8.89 -10.22 -12.30
CA GLN A 145 -9.68 -9.27 -11.50
C GLN A 145 -11.09 -9.02 -12.07
N ARG A 146 -11.23 -8.96 -13.40
CA ARG A 146 -12.54 -8.82 -14.05
C ARG A 146 -13.40 -10.08 -13.97
N ALA A 147 -12.78 -11.26 -13.88
CA ALA A 147 -13.50 -12.52 -13.75
C ALA A 147 -13.92 -12.86 -12.32
N MET A 148 -13.27 -12.25 -11.33
CA MET A 148 -13.54 -12.51 -9.92
C MET A 148 -14.66 -11.60 -9.40
N GLY A 149 -15.46 -12.13 -8.47
CA GLY A 149 -16.45 -11.33 -7.75
C GLY A 149 -15.84 -10.45 -6.66
N GLU A 150 -16.65 -9.55 -6.13
CA GLU A 150 -16.23 -8.59 -5.08
C GLU A 150 -15.78 -9.26 -3.77
N ASP A 151 -16.26 -10.48 -3.51
CA ASP A 151 -15.89 -11.27 -2.33
C ASP A 151 -14.56 -12.04 -2.49
N ALA A 152 -13.93 -11.94 -3.65
CA ALA A 152 -12.70 -12.65 -3.92
C ALA A 152 -11.57 -12.24 -2.98
N VAL A 153 -10.79 -13.23 -2.58
CA VAL A 153 -9.54 -13.04 -1.83
C VAL A 153 -8.38 -13.48 -2.70
N VAL A 154 -7.44 -12.59 -2.91
CA VAL A 154 -6.18 -12.91 -3.59
C VAL A 154 -5.14 -13.31 -2.56
N VAL A 155 -4.51 -14.45 -2.80
CA VAL A 155 -3.35 -14.93 -2.02
C VAL A 155 -2.16 -14.97 -2.95
N CYS A 156 -1.07 -14.32 -2.58
CA CYS A 156 0.15 -14.33 -3.37
C CYS A 156 1.40 -14.56 -2.51
N ALA A 157 2.45 -15.03 -3.17
CA ALA A 157 3.76 -15.26 -2.56
C ALA A 157 4.77 -14.21 -3.04
N ALA A 158 6.03 -14.58 -3.16
CA ALA A 158 7.11 -13.74 -3.68
C ALA A 158 7.41 -14.04 -5.15
N GLY A 159 7.87 -13.04 -5.88
CA GLY A 159 8.29 -13.16 -7.28
C GLY A 159 7.91 -11.95 -8.14
N GLY A 160 8.08 -12.06 -9.45
CA GLY A 160 7.76 -10.98 -10.41
C GLY A 160 6.27 -10.66 -10.44
N LEU A 161 5.42 -11.65 -10.71
CA LEU A 161 3.97 -11.48 -10.72
C LEU A 161 3.39 -10.96 -9.38
N PRO A 162 3.80 -11.45 -8.19
CA PRO A 162 3.44 -10.84 -6.92
C PRO A 162 3.81 -9.35 -6.79
N GLY A 163 4.93 -8.92 -7.37
CA GLY A 163 5.29 -7.49 -7.43
C GLY A 163 4.30 -6.68 -8.27
N GLU A 164 3.88 -7.20 -9.41
CA GLU A 164 2.84 -6.58 -10.23
C GLU A 164 1.46 -6.62 -9.55
N LEU A 165 1.12 -7.71 -8.85
CA LEU A 165 -0.10 -7.78 -8.02
C LEU A 165 -0.12 -6.70 -6.94
N HIS A 166 1.00 -6.48 -6.24
CA HIS A 166 1.10 -5.41 -5.24
C HIS A 166 0.80 -4.04 -5.85
N LYS A 167 1.30 -3.79 -7.04
CA LYS A 167 1.13 -2.54 -7.78
C LYS A 167 -0.28 -2.35 -8.34
N LEU A 168 -0.82 -3.37 -9.02
CA LEU A 168 -1.96 -3.24 -9.93
C LEU A 168 -3.28 -3.77 -9.37
N TRP A 169 -3.24 -4.73 -8.42
CA TRP A 169 -4.45 -5.32 -7.88
C TRP A 169 -5.26 -4.30 -7.08
N ARG A 170 -6.54 -4.19 -7.38
CA ARG A 170 -7.49 -3.31 -6.69
C ARG A 170 -8.29 -4.11 -5.68
N THR A 171 -7.94 -3.95 -4.41
CA THR A 171 -8.62 -4.63 -3.31
C THR A 171 -9.95 -3.94 -3.03
N VAL A 172 -11.05 -4.65 -3.21
CA VAL A 172 -12.41 -4.08 -3.10
C VAL A 172 -12.82 -3.92 -1.64
N ARG A 173 -12.36 -4.80 -0.76
CA ARG A 173 -12.71 -4.81 0.66
C ARG A 173 -11.52 -5.13 1.56
N PRO A 174 -11.55 -4.70 2.84
CA PRO A 174 -10.53 -5.12 3.80
C PRO A 174 -10.41 -6.65 3.90
N GLY A 175 -9.16 -7.14 3.96
CA GLY A 175 -8.87 -8.57 3.99
C GLY A 175 -9.00 -9.29 2.64
N GLY A 176 -9.22 -8.59 1.53
CA GLY A 176 -9.28 -9.18 0.19
C GLY A 176 -7.92 -9.48 -0.46
N TYR A 177 -6.82 -9.27 0.26
CA TYR A 177 -5.47 -9.53 -0.22
C TYR A 177 -4.60 -10.12 0.89
N HIS A 178 -3.88 -11.20 0.60
CA HIS A 178 -2.94 -11.83 1.51
C HIS A 178 -1.60 -12.09 0.84
N LEU A 179 -0.55 -11.73 1.53
CA LEU A 179 0.82 -11.91 1.07
C LEU A 179 1.71 -12.34 2.25
N GLU A 180 2.48 -13.41 2.06
CA GLU A 180 3.67 -13.65 2.86
C GLU A 180 4.89 -13.12 2.11
N TYR A 181 5.53 -12.11 2.66
CA TYR A 181 6.69 -11.48 2.06
C TYR A 181 7.91 -11.42 2.98
N GLY A 182 7.73 -11.65 4.27
CA GLY A 182 8.78 -11.52 5.27
C GLY A 182 9.99 -12.44 5.00
N PHE A 183 9.74 -13.62 4.43
CA PHE A 183 10.75 -14.60 4.08
C PHE A 183 10.77 -14.97 2.59
N SER A 184 10.03 -14.23 1.77
CA SER A 184 9.91 -14.47 0.34
C SER A 184 9.50 -15.92 0.01
N CYS A 185 8.54 -16.47 0.75
CA CYS A 185 8.12 -17.86 0.64
C CYS A 185 7.29 -18.10 -0.62
N MET A 186 7.93 -18.58 -1.68
CA MET A 186 7.23 -19.12 -2.85
C MET A 186 6.45 -20.38 -2.44
N GLY A 187 5.20 -20.50 -2.91
CA GLY A 187 4.31 -21.61 -2.55
C GLY A 187 3.33 -21.27 -1.43
N TYR A 188 3.45 -20.11 -0.79
CA TYR A 188 2.50 -19.65 0.22
C TYR A 188 1.05 -19.61 -0.31
N GLU A 189 0.89 -19.31 -1.58
CA GLU A 189 -0.40 -19.19 -2.28
C GLU A 189 -1.15 -20.51 -2.41
N ILE A 190 -0.51 -21.64 -2.18
CA ILE A 190 -1.11 -22.97 -2.26
C ILE A 190 -1.02 -23.78 -0.95
N ALA A 191 -0.48 -23.17 0.10
CA ALA A 191 -0.30 -23.82 1.39
C ALA A 191 -1.54 -23.82 2.27
#